data_b84f4753a2daa08d9c8bfb1849432f83
#
_entry.id   b84f4753a2daa08d9c8bfb1849432f83
#
_cell.length_a   1.000
_cell.length_b   1.000
_cell.length_c   1.000
_cell.angle_alpha   90.00
_cell.angle_beta   90.00
_cell.angle_gamma   90.00
#
_symmetry.space_group_name_H-M   'P 1'
#
loop_
_entity.id
_entity.type
_entity.pdbx_description
1 polymer ?
#
loop_
_entity_poly.entity_id
_entity_poly.type
_entity_poly.pdbx_seq_one_letter_code
_entity_poly.pdbx_strand_id
1 'polypeptide(L)'
;MEHTNFAKILKEQRVAYGVSQERLAILSGISCHYISNIETGKTVATQEKQEHLLNALERLNPDRPLTLLIDYLRIRFPTTNAVHIIEDLMRIKMSYMCYENYGLYSYTGQYIHGNIVVMVSDDERKGILLELKGQGCRQFETYLSAQSRSWYDFLQDAIEMHGVVKRIDLAINDHTGILDIPELTRKCENEECISVFRSYKSYRSGDLHYSTLQEQHKGEMGNTLYIGSMKSDVYFCLYEKAYEQFVKNGIPLEDAPIKNRFEIRLKNERAVLAVDDLIARQDAEQTAFSIINRYLRFVDKDTNSSKENWELNPMWACFIADKTGQLRLTTDPQPYSLDRTMNWLSRQVAPSLKSVMEIDKRNGTSLIENMLSLTALSERHKKRIEQVTLPVEQMIIRKGD
;
A
#
# COMPACT_ATOMS: atom_id res chain seq x y z
N MET A 1 -8.66 6.86 35.43
CA MET A 1 -9.58 5.72 35.21
C MET A 1 -9.69 5.30 33.73
N GLU A 2 -9.57 6.20 32.75
CA GLU A 2 -9.64 5.84 31.31
C GLU A 2 -8.45 5.03 30.80
N HIS A 3 -7.26 5.25 31.32
CA HIS A 3 -6.02 4.61 30.83
C HIS A 3 -5.90 3.12 31.19
N THR A 4 -6.48 2.71 32.32
CA THR A 4 -6.52 1.29 32.73
C THR A 4 -7.50 0.50 31.85
N ASN A 5 -8.45 1.18 31.23
CA ASN A 5 -9.44 0.58 30.34
C ASN A 5 -8.83 0.21 28.99
N PHE A 6 -8.00 1.08 28.38
CA PHE A 6 -7.39 0.80 27.07
C PHE A 6 -6.44 -0.41 27.11
N ALA A 7 -5.55 -0.50 28.09
CA ALA A 7 -4.62 -1.61 28.26
C ALA A 7 -5.37 -2.96 28.33
N LYS A 8 -6.47 -2.98 29.07
CA LYS A 8 -7.34 -4.15 29.21
C LYS A 8 -8.05 -4.49 27.90
N ILE A 9 -8.66 -3.48 27.23
CA ILE A 9 -9.36 -3.65 25.94
C ILE A 9 -8.39 -4.20 24.89
N LEU A 10 -7.21 -3.59 24.74
CA LEU A 10 -6.21 -4.03 23.76
C LEU A 10 -5.82 -5.49 23.96
N LYS A 11 -5.52 -5.87 25.22
CA LYS A 11 -5.13 -7.23 25.57
C LYS A 11 -6.25 -8.23 25.34
N GLU A 12 -7.47 -7.93 25.80
CA GLU A 12 -8.64 -8.81 25.66
C GLU A 12 -9.00 -9.04 24.21
N GLN A 13 -9.04 -7.99 23.39
CA GLN A 13 -9.31 -8.13 21.97
C GLN A 13 -8.20 -8.90 21.23
N ARG A 14 -6.93 -8.60 21.51
CA ARG A 14 -5.80 -9.32 20.91
C ARG A 14 -5.87 -10.82 21.22
N VAL A 15 -6.15 -11.17 22.46
CA VAL A 15 -6.27 -12.58 22.89
C VAL A 15 -7.50 -13.22 22.25
N ALA A 16 -8.64 -12.52 22.19
CA ALA A 16 -9.86 -13.02 21.55
C ALA A 16 -9.64 -13.31 20.05
N TYR A 17 -8.83 -12.48 19.38
CA TYR A 17 -8.48 -12.69 17.97
C TYR A 17 -7.36 -13.72 17.76
N GLY A 18 -6.79 -14.29 18.81
CA GLY A 18 -5.68 -15.25 18.71
C GLY A 18 -4.38 -14.61 18.19
N VAL A 19 -4.20 -13.31 18.33
CA VAL A 19 -3.07 -12.54 17.80
C VAL A 19 -1.95 -12.46 18.82
N SER A 20 -0.70 -12.77 18.44
CA SER A 20 0.46 -12.56 19.29
C SER A 20 0.86 -11.08 19.37
N GLN A 21 1.60 -10.68 20.42
CA GLN A 21 2.13 -9.32 20.53
C GLN A 21 3.10 -8.99 19.38
N GLU A 22 3.89 -9.98 18.94
CA GLU A 22 4.81 -9.87 17.80
C GLU A 22 4.05 -9.60 16.51
N ARG A 23 2.95 -10.32 16.26
CA ARG A 23 2.12 -10.12 15.07
C ARG A 23 1.46 -8.75 15.05
N LEU A 24 0.97 -8.28 16.21
CA LEU A 24 0.43 -6.93 16.33
C LEU A 24 1.54 -5.87 16.14
N ALA A 25 2.75 -6.12 16.66
CA ALA A 25 3.91 -5.24 16.49
C ALA A 25 4.30 -5.09 15.01
N ILE A 26 4.36 -6.21 14.28
CA ILE A 26 4.67 -6.20 12.84
C ILE A 26 3.65 -5.35 12.07
N LEU A 27 2.37 -5.52 12.36
CA LEU A 27 1.31 -4.82 11.63
C LEU A 27 1.18 -3.34 12.01
N SER A 28 1.37 -3.02 13.29
CA SER A 28 1.27 -1.64 13.78
C SER A 28 2.57 -0.83 13.61
N GLY A 29 3.70 -1.47 13.33
CA GLY A 29 5.00 -0.80 13.35
C GLY A 29 5.45 -0.35 14.76
N ILE A 30 4.72 -0.72 15.80
CA ILE A 30 5.03 -0.43 17.20
C ILE A 30 5.78 -1.61 17.80
N SER A 31 6.88 -1.36 18.53
CA SER A 31 7.69 -2.46 19.06
C SER A 31 6.89 -3.36 20.01
N CYS A 32 7.14 -4.67 19.93
CA CYS A 32 6.52 -5.68 20.80
C CYS A 32 6.71 -5.33 22.29
N HIS A 33 7.90 -4.83 22.66
CA HIS A 33 8.19 -4.38 24.01
C HIS A 33 7.26 -3.23 24.47
N TYR A 34 7.00 -2.27 23.60
CA TYR A 34 6.09 -1.16 23.90
C TYR A 34 4.64 -1.64 24.05
N ILE A 35 4.18 -2.55 23.18
CA ILE A 35 2.85 -3.18 23.30
C ILE A 35 2.73 -3.94 24.62
N SER A 36 3.74 -4.72 24.98
CA SER A 36 3.77 -5.46 26.26
C SER A 36 3.70 -4.50 27.47
N ASN A 37 4.40 -3.37 27.40
CA ASN A 37 4.35 -2.35 28.45
C ASN A 37 2.97 -1.68 28.57
N ILE A 38 2.29 -1.44 27.43
CA ILE A 38 0.90 -0.95 27.44
C ILE A 38 -0.02 -1.99 28.10
N GLU A 39 -0.01 -3.24 27.63
CA GLU A 39 -0.90 -4.30 28.12
C GLU A 39 -0.69 -4.63 29.59
N THR A 40 0.52 -4.40 30.09
CA THR A 40 0.86 -4.58 31.53
C THR A 40 0.66 -3.31 32.37
N GLY A 41 0.22 -2.21 31.74
CA GLY A 41 -0.02 -0.94 32.45
C GLY A 41 1.24 -0.17 32.84
N LYS A 42 2.42 -0.60 32.37
CA LYS A 42 3.70 0.08 32.63
C LYS A 42 3.87 1.37 31.80
N THR A 43 3.16 1.47 30.69
CA THR A 43 3.21 2.63 29.80
C THR A 43 1.81 2.98 29.35
N VAL A 44 1.49 4.28 29.31
CA VAL A 44 0.24 4.80 28.74
C VAL A 44 0.48 5.21 27.29
N ALA A 45 -0.31 4.68 26.38
CA ALA A 45 -0.26 5.09 24.99
C ALA A 45 -0.99 6.42 24.79
N THR A 46 -0.45 7.28 23.92
CA THR A 46 -1.16 8.47 23.43
C THR A 46 -2.42 8.06 22.66
N GLN A 47 -3.41 8.95 22.57
CA GLN A 47 -4.65 8.66 21.86
C GLN A 47 -4.40 8.22 20.42
N GLU A 48 -3.50 8.88 19.71
CA GLU A 48 -3.07 8.50 18.36
C GLU A 48 -2.54 7.06 18.29
N LYS A 49 -1.69 6.67 19.24
CA LYS A 49 -1.17 5.29 19.29
C LYS A 49 -2.25 4.27 19.69
N GLN A 50 -3.21 4.67 20.52
CA GLN A 50 -4.35 3.82 20.86
C GLN A 50 -5.19 3.52 19.62
N GLU A 51 -5.57 4.55 18.86
CA GLU A 51 -6.32 4.40 17.62
C GLU A 51 -5.54 3.57 16.60
N HIS A 52 -4.25 3.81 16.47
CA HIS A 52 -3.38 3.06 15.56
C HIS A 52 -3.29 1.57 15.91
N LEU A 53 -3.14 1.24 17.20
CA LEU A 53 -3.12 -0.15 17.69
C LEU A 53 -4.46 -0.85 17.50
N LEU A 54 -5.58 -0.17 17.79
CA LEU A 54 -6.90 -0.75 17.57
C LEU A 54 -7.18 -0.98 16.08
N ASN A 55 -6.83 -0.04 15.22
CA ASN A 55 -6.96 -0.22 13.76
C ASN A 55 -6.11 -1.39 13.25
N ALA A 56 -4.88 -1.52 13.75
CA ALA A 56 -4.02 -2.64 13.40
C ALA A 56 -4.60 -3.99 13.89
N LEU A 57 -5.16 -4.01 15.10
CA LEU A 57 -5.79 -5.19 15.68
C LEU A 57 -7.07 -5.58 14.94
N GLU A 58 -7.89 -4.60 14.55
CA GLU A 58 -9.11 -4.85 13.78
C GLU A 58 -8.83 -5.49 12.41
N ARG A 59 -7.69 -5.19 11.80
CA ARG A 59 -7.23 -5.84 10.56
C ARG A 59 -6.84 -7.32 10.77
N LEU A 60 -6.61 -7.73 12.00
CA LEU A 60 -6.30 -9.09 12.40
C LEU A 60 -7.54 -9.82 12.99
N ASN A 61 -8.70 -9.17 12.95
CA ASN A 61 -9.96 -9.76 13.40
C ASN A 61 -10.31 -10.98 12.52
N PRO A 62 -10.41 -12.19 13.08
CA PRO A 62 -10.75 -13.39 12.32
C PRO A 62 -12.14 -13.34 11.68
N ASP A 63 -13.04 -12.49 12.20
CA ASP A 63 -14.37 -12.28 11.63
C ASP A 63 -14.35 -11.30 10.45
N ARG A 64 -13.18 -10.67 10.16
CA ARG A 64 -12.97 -9.74 9.05
C ARG A 64 -11.74 -10.15 8.25
N PRO A 65 -11.86 -11.22 7.45
CA PRO A 65 -10.70 -11.79 6.73
C PRO A 65 -10.18 -10.88 5.60
N LEU A 66 -10.96 -9.88 5.19
CA LEU A 66 -10.64 -8.99 4.08
C LEU A 66 -10.53 -7.53 4.52
N THR A 67 -9.63 -6.78 3.87
CA THR A 67 -9.57 -5.30 3.95
C THR A 67 -9.45 -4.71 2.56
N LEU A 68 -10.06 -3.54 2.33
CA LEU A 68 -10.04 -2.83 1.06
C LEU A 68 -9.31 -1.49 1.21
N LEU A 69 -8.41 -1.18 0.28
CA LEU A 69 -7.66 0.06 0.28
C LEU A 69 -7.40 0.58 -1.15
N ILE A 70 -7.08 1.87 -1.26
CA ILE A 70 -6.57 2.45 -2.51
C ILE A 70 -5.06 2.19 -2.58
N ASP A 71 -4.60 1.44 -3.61
CA ASP A 71 -3.19 1.09 -3.78
C ASP A 71 -2.50 1.86 -4.92
N TYR A 72 -3.28 2.56 -5.72
CA TYR A 72 -2.77 3.47 -6.75
C TYR A 72 -3.79 4.55 -7.05
N LEU A 73 -3.32 5.78 -7.20
CA LEU A 73 -4.15 6.89 -7.64
C LEU A 73 -3.34 7.80 -8.58
N ARG A 74 -3.95 8.16 -9.73
CA ARG A 74 -3.40 9.13 -10.66
C ARG A 74 -4.50 10.08 -11.11
N ILE A 75 -4.30 11.38 -10.84
CA ILE A 75 -5.26 12.43 -11.18
C ILE A 75 -4.55 13.49 -12.02
N ARG A 76 -5.14 13.88 -13.14
CA ARG A 76 -4.67 14.98 -13.98
C ARG A 76 -5.54 16.20 -13.73
N PHE A 77 -4.91 17.37 -13.48
CA PHE A 77 -5.59 18.65 -13.28
C PHE A 77 -5.32 19.59 -14.46
N PRO A 78 -6.35 20.29 -14.99
CA PRO A 78 -6.21 21.22 -16.10
C PRO A 78 -5.68 22.59 -15.61
N THR A 79 -4.54 22.60 -14.95
CA THR A 79 -3.87 23.79 -14.42
C THR A 79 -2.36 23.61 -14.48
N THR A 80 -1.61 24.69 -14.56
CA THR A 80 -0.13 24.70 -14.43
C THR A 80 0.30 25.18 -13.05
N ASN A 81 -0.62 25.58 -12.19
CA ASN A 81 -0.34 26.06 -10.84
C ASN A 81 -0.13 24.88 -9.87
N ALA A 82 1.13 24.48 -9.65
CA ALA A 82 1.48 23.40 -8.74
C ALA A 82 1.16 23.72 -7.27
N VAL A 83 1.28 24.97 -6.86
CA VAL A 83 0.98 25.41 -5.49
C VAL A 83 -0.48 25.10 -5.16
N HIS A 84 -1.39 25.42 -6.08
CA HIS A 84 -2.82 25.14 -5.92
C HIS A 84 -3.12 23.64 -5.69
N ILE A 85 -2.41 22.74 -6.37
CA ILE A 85 -2.59 21.30 -6.15
C ILE A 85 -1.92 20.84 -4.86
N ILE A 86 -0.72 21.33 -4.55
CA ILE A 86 0.05 20.86 -3.39
C ILE A 86 -0.49 21.47 -2.10
N GLU A 87 -0.75 22.79 -2.07
CA GLU A 87 -1.14 23.47 -0.83
C GLU A 87 -2.65 23.49 -0.60
N ASP A 88 -3.47 23.76 -1.63
CA ASP A 88 -4.92 23.86 -1.42
C ASP A 88 -5.61 22.49 -1.42
N LEU A 89 -5.27 21.60 -2.38
CA LEU A 89 -5.88 20.28 -2.47
C LEU A 89 -5.25 19.28 -1.51
N MET A 90 -3.93 19.07 -1.61
CA MET A 90 -3.24 18.07 -0.80
C MET A 90 -2.97 18.57 0.61
N ARG A 91 -3.01 19.88 0.83
CA ARG A 91 -2.72 20.57 2.08
C ARG A 91 -1.35 20.18 2.66
N ILE A 92 -0.36 20.11 1.78
CA ILE A 92 1.05 19.92 2.13
C ILE A 92 1.78 21.22 1.80
N LYS A 93 2.57 21.75 2.75
CA LYS A 93 3.32 22.99 2.52
C LYS A 93 4.36 22.78 1.43
N MET A 94 4.38 23.68 0.44
CA MET A 94 5.29 23.66 -0.70
C MET A 94 6.77 23.63 -0.28
N SER A 95 7.09 24.23 0.88
CA SER A 95 8.44 24.27 1.43
C SER A 95 9.05 22.89 1.71
N TYR A 96 8.22 21.85 1.89
CA TYR A 96 8.69 20.47 2.09
C TYR A 96 8.82 19.65 0.81
N MET A 97 8.34 20.18 -0.33
CA MET A 97 8.49 19.53 -1.63
C MET A 97 9.92 19.77 -2.19
N CYS A 98 10.46 18.78 -2.87
CA CYS A 98 11.70 18.89 -3.62
C CYS A 98 11.39 18.96 -5.10
N TYR A 99 11.81 20.05 -5.78
CA TYR A 99 11.66 20.16 -7.23
C TYR A 99 12.78 19.44 -7.96
N GLU A 100 12.42 18.73 -9.03
CA GLU A 100 13.32 18.14 -10.00
C GLU A 100 12.92 18.57 -11.41
N ASN A 101 13.91 18.95 -12.23
CA ASN A 101 13.71 19.47 -13.59
C ASN A 101 13.55 18.36 -14.64
N TYR A 102 13.00 17.23 -14.24
CA TYR A 102 12.59 16.11 -15.10
C TYR A 102 11.33 15.45 -14.53
N GLY A 103 10.56 14.79 -15.38
CA GLY A 103 9.36 14.07 -14.98
C GLY A 103 9.10 12.87 -15.88
N LEU A 104 8.21 11.98 -15.45
CA LEU A 104 7.73 10.87 -16.27
C LEU A 104 6.63 11.35 -17.24
N TYR A 105 6.28 10.48 -18.19
CA TYR A 105 5.19 10.74 -19.16
C TYR A 105 5.35 12.06 -19.95
N SER A 106 6.60 12.42 -20.25
CA SER A 106 6.98 13.67 -20.93
C SER A 106 6.60 14.95 -20.16
N TYR A 107 6.41 14.90 -18.84
CA TYR A 107 6.36 16.08 -17.99
C TYR A 107 7.75 16.68 -17.85
N THR A 108 7.83 18.02 -17.79
CA THR A 108 9.12 18.74 -17.80
C THR A 108 9.76 18.84 -16.44
N GLY A 109 8.95 18.74 -15.38
CA GLY A 109 9.43 18.76 -14.00
C GLY A 109 8.51 17.98 -13.08
N GLN A 110 8.94 17.83 -11.83
CA GLN A 110 8.13 17.21 -10.77
C GLN A 110 8.50 17.74 -9.40
N TYR A 111 7.50 17.80 -8.53
CA TYR A 111 7.68 17.99 -7.10
C TYR A 111 7.55 16.64 -6.40
N ILE A 112 8.52 16.34 -5.54
CA ILE A 112 8.57 15.06 -4.80
C ILE A 112 8.58 15.33 -3.31
N HIS A 113 7.76 14.56 -2.60
CA HIS A 113 7.76 14.47 -1.15
C HIS A 113 7.71 13.00 -0.73
N GLY A 114 8.88 12.42 -0.48
CA GLY A 114 8.99 10.97 -0.25
C GLY A 114 8.54 10.15 -1.45
N ASN A 115 7.40 9.48 -1.32
CA ASN A 115 6.78 8.67 -2.37
C ASN A 115 5.60 9.38 -3.07
N ILE A 116 5.31 10.62 -2.69
CA ILE A 116 4.29 11.47 -3.31
C ILE A 116 4.92 12.23 -4.46
N VAL A 117 4.33 12.19 -5.64
CA VAL A 117 4.86 12.81 -6.86
C VAL A 117 3.80 13.67 -7.53
N VAL A 118 4.13 14.92 -7.77
CA VAL A 118 3.32 15.88 -8.52
C VAL A 118 4.12 16.34 -9.73
N MET A 119 3.79 15.84 -10.90
CA MET A 119 4.45 16.17 -12.17
C MET A 119 3.85 17.43 -12.76
N VAL A 120 4.70 18.31 -13.29
CA VAL A 120 4.32 19.63 -13.81
C VAL A 120 4.73 19.79 -15.26
N SER A 121 3.95 20.59 -15.99
CA SER A 121 4.19 20.97 -17.36
C SER A 121 3.79 22.42 -17.55
N ASP A 122 4.50 23.11 -18.45
CA ASP A 122 4.14 24.47 -18.89
C ASP A 122 2.99 24.48 -19.92
N ASP A 123 2.63 23.30 -20.47
CA ASP A 123 1.48 23.14 -21.39
C ASP A 123 0.19 22.94 -20.58
N GLU A 124 -0.71 23.92 -20.60
CA GLU A 124 -2.02 23.86 -19.92
C GLU A 124 -2.86 22.66 -20.36
N ARG A 125 -2.74 22.24 -21.64
CA ARG A 125 -3.46 21.06 -22.13
C ARG A 125 -3.00 19.77 -21.43
N LYS A 126 -1.76 19.74 -21.00
CA LYS A 126 -1.18 18.66 -20.24
C LYS A 126 -1.46 18.81 -18.75
N GLY A 127 -1.29 20.01 -18.22
CA GLY A 127 -1.56 20.39 -16.85
C GLY A 127 -0.63 19.70 -15.85
N ILE A 128 -1.17 19.41 -14.67
CA ILE A 128 -0.47 18.77 -13.55
C ILE A 128 -0.97 17.35 -13.38
N LEU A 129 -0.05 16.43 -13.02
CA LEU A 129 -0.37 15.03 -12.75
C LEU A 129 0.09 14.65 -11.34
N LEU A 130 -0.88 14.41 -10.46
CA LEU A 130 -0.62 13.78 -9.17
C LEU A 130 -0.54 12.26 -9.36
N GLU A 131 0.50 11.63 -8.84
CA GLU A 131 0.65 10.18 -8.85
C GLU A 131 1.06 9.65 -7.47
N LEU A 132 0.22 8.78 -6.93
CA LEU A 132 0.44 8.04 -5.70
C LEU A 132 0.49 6.55 -6.03
N LYS A 133 1.61 5.89 -5.77
CA LYS A 133 1.81 4.45 -5.99
C LYS A 133 1.95 3.78 -4.65
N GLY A 134 1.30 2.68 -4.37
CA GLY A 134 1.45 1.86 -3.18
C GLY A 134 1.91 2.62 -1.93
N GLN A 135 3.22 2.70 -1.73
CA GLN A 135 3.82 3.47 -0.62
C GLN A 135 3.47 4.97 -0.65
N GLY A 136 3.24 5.54 -1.83
CA GLY A 136 2.77 6.92 -1.96
C GLY A 136 1.35 7.09 -1.42
N CYS A 137 0.45 6.11 -1.65
CA CYS A 137 -0.87 6.09 -1.03
C CYS A 137 -0.75 5.96 0.50
N ARG A 138 0.07 5.02 0.98
CA ARG A 138 0.32 4.82 2.42
C ARG A 138 0.87 6.08 3.10
N GLN A 139 1.84 6.72 2.46
CA GLN A 139 2.39 7.98 2.96
C GLN A 139 1.34 9.08 2.94
N PHE A 140 0.54 9.20 1.86
CA PHE A 140 -0.48 10.25 1.76
C PHE A 140 -1.59 10.07 2.81
N GLU A 141 -1.88 8.84 3.21
CA GLU A 141 -2.82 8.55 4.31
C GLU A 141 -2.36 9.13 5.66
N THR A 142 -1.05 9.28 5.91
CA THR A 142 -0.56 9.96 7.12
C THR A 142 -0.95 11.43 7.13
N TYR A 143 -0.93 12.07 5.95
CA TYR A 143 -1.36 13.47 5.80
C TYR A 143 -2.88 13.61 5.89
N LEU A 144 -3.64 12.72 5.26
CA LEU A 144 -5.10 12.69 5.39
C LEU A 144 -5.52 12.53 6.85
N SER A 145 -4.90 11.60 7.57
CA SER A 145 -5.14 11.39 9.01
C SER A 145 -4.85 12.63 9.84
N ALA A 146 -3.67 13.25 9.65
CA ALA A 146 -3.29 14.47 10.37
C ALA A 146 -4.19 15.67 10.05
N GLN A 147 -4.84 15.66 8.87
CA GLN A 147 -5.83 16.67 8.44
C GLN A 147 -7.27 16.30 8.84
N SER A 148 -7.50 15.16 9.50
CA SER A 148 -8.83 14.60 9.79
C SER A 148 -9.70 14.49 8.53
N ARG A 149 -9.11 14.03 7.42
CA ARG A 149 -9.76 13.81 6.11
C ARG A 149 -9.72 12.34 5.73
N SER A 150 -10.79 11.89 5.10
CA SER A 150 -10.86 10.58 4.46
C SER A 150 -10.39 10.64 2.98
N TRP A 151 -10.23 9.47 2.36
CA TRP A 151 -10.07 9.37 0.91
C TRP A 151 -11.28 9.94 0.16
N TYR A 152 -12.50 9.79 0.69
CA TYR A 152 -13.72 10.33 0.08
C TYR A 152 -13.67 11.86 0.01
N ASP A 153 -13.28 12.52 1.10
CA ASP A 153 -13.11 13.98 1.16
C ASP A 153 -12.07 14.46 0.15
N PHE A 154 -10.94 13.76 0.09
CA PHE A 154 -9.88 14.12 -0.86
C PHE A 154 -10.31 13.93 -2.32
N LEU A 155 -10.97 12.82 -2.64
CA LEU A 155 -11.46 12.56 -4.00
C LEU A 155 -12.53 13.57 -4.40
N GLN A 156 -13.44 13.93 -3.49
CA GLN A 156 -14.45 14.96 -3.70
C GLN A 156 -13.77 16.32 -4.02
N ASP A 157 -12.87 16.77 -3.13
CA ASP A 157 -12.12 18.04 -3.34
C ASP A 157 -11.37 18.01 -4.68
N ALA A 158 -10.76 16.87 -5.06
CA ALA A 158 -10.03 16.74 -6.32
C ALA A 158 -10.95 16.88 -7.55
N ILE A 159 -12.16 16.32 -7.52
CA ILE A 159 -13.14 16.43 -8.61
C ILE A 159 -13.68 17.88 -8.68
N GLU A 160 -13.95 18.52 -7.55
CA GLU A 160 -14.37 19.92 -7.48
C GLU A 160 -13.32 20.88 -8.07
N MET A 161 -12.04 20.54 -7.95
CA MET A 161 -10.92 21.23 -8.59
C MET A 161 -10.68 20.79 -10.05
N HIS A 162 -11.69 20.21 -10.70
CA HIS A 162 -11.64 19.70 -12.09
C HIS A 162 -10.58 18.63 -12.35
N GLY A 163 -10.19 17.88 -11.34
CA GLY A 163 -9.31 16.72 -11.47
C GLY A 163 -9.97 15.59 -12.27
N VAL A 164 -9.23 15.04 -13.21
CA VAL A 164 -9.65 13.88 -14.02
C VAL A 164 -8.87 12.66 -13.58
N VAL A 165 -9.54 11.69 -12.98
CA VAL A 165 -8.91 10.45 -12.53
C VAL A 165 -8.48 9.63 -13.74
N LYS A 166 -7.17 9.41 -13.86
CA LYS A 166 -6.57 8.64 -14.95
C LYS A 166 -6.33 7.18 -14.59
N ARG A 167 -6.20 6.88 -13.30
CA ARG A 167 -6.10 5.52 -12.78
C ARG A 167 -6.42 5.49 -11.29
N ILE A 168 -7.14 4.49 -10.88
CA ILE A 168 -7.30 4.06 -9.50
C ILE A 168 -7.19 2.54 -9.42
N ASP A 169 -6.42 2.04 -8.44
CA ASP A 169 -6.37 0.63 -8.12
C ASP A 169 -6.97 0.43 -6.73
N LEU A 170 -8.03 -0.36 -6.67
CA LEU A 170 -8.65 -0.81 -5.43
C LEU A 170 -8.08 -2.18 -5.09
N ALA A 171 -7.48 -2.32 -3.92
CA ALA A 171 -6.83 -3.55 -3.49
C ALA A 171 -7.56 -4.19 -2.31
N ILE A 172 -8.00 -5.42 -2.49
CA ILE A 172 -8.58 -6.25 -1.43
C ILE A 172 -7.47 -7.16 -0.90
N ASN A 173 -7.09 -6.97 0.34
CA ASN A 173 -6.17 -7.86 1.04
C ASN A 173 -6.94 -9.01 1.65
N ASP A 174 -6.46 -10.21 1.41
CA ASP A 174 -6.89 -11.45 2.04
C ASP A 174 -5.89 -11.82 3.15
N HIS A 175 -6.32 -11.71 4.39
CA HIS A 175 -5.48 -11.94 5.57
C HIS A 175 -5.43 -13.41 5.99
N THR A 176 -6.40 -14.22 5.57
CA THR A 176 -6.58 -15.60 6.02
C THR A 176 -6.23 -16.64 4.97
N GLY A 177 -6.06 -16.24 3.70
CA GLY A 177 -5.76 -17.14 2.59
C GLY A 177 -7.03 -17.76 1.98
N ILE A 178 -8.12 -17.00 1.93
CA ILE A 178 -9.36 -17.41 1.23
C ILE A 178 -9.07 -17.68 -0.24
N LEU A 179 -8.26 -16.79 -0.88
CA LEU A 179 -7.87 -16.93 -2.28
C LEU A 179 -6.67 -17.88 -2.40
N ASP A 180 -6.81 -18.91 -3.21
CA ASP A 180 -5.71 -19.79 -3.66
C ASP A 180 -5.33 -19.40 -5.09
N ILE A 181 -4.24 -18.64 -5.26
CA ILE A 181 -3.85 -18.12 -6.57
C ILE A 181 -3.44 -19.22 -7.56
N PRO A 182 -2.69 -20.26 -7.17
CA PRO A 182 -2.48 -21.45 -7.99
C PRO A 182 -3.78 -22.10 -8.46
N GLU A 183 -4.74 -22.31 -7.56
CA GLU A 183 -6.02 -22.92 -7.89
C GLU A 183 -6.85 -22.03 -8.84
N LEU A 184 -6.90 -20.73 -8.62
CA LEU A 184 -7.57 -19.79 -9.53
C LEU A 184 -6.92 -19.80 -10.93
N THR A 185 -5.60 -19.99 -11.01
CA THR A 185 -4.88 -20.15 -12.27
C THR A 185 -5.32 -21.43 -12.97
N ARG A 186 -5.33 -22.57 -12.27
CA ARG A 186 -5.81 -23.85 -12.78
C ARG A 186 -7.26 -23.76 -13.29
N LYS A 187 -8.12 -23.03 -12.58
CA LYS A 187 -9.50 -22.78 -13.02
C LYS A 187 -9.58 -21.98 -14.31
N CYS A 188 -8.69 -21.03 -14.53
CA CYS A 188 -8.60 -20.33 -15.82
C CYS A 188 -8.17 -21.28 -16.95
N GLU A 189 -7.23 -22.19 -16.68
CA GLU A 189 -6.75 -23.21 -17.64
C GLU A 189 -7.84 -24.22 -18.01
N ASN A 190 -8.71 -24.56 -17.06
CA ASN A 190 -9.80 -25.52 -17.24
C ASN A 190 -11.12 -24.90 -17.71
N GLU A 191 -11.11 -23.63 -18.12
CA GLU A 191 -12.31 -22.87 -18.52
C GLU A 191 -13.36 -22.70 -17.41
N GLU A 192 -12.98 -22.83 -16.15
CA GLU A 192 -13.81 -22.65 -14.95
C GLU A 192 -13.81 -21.18 -14.45
N CYS A 193 -13.28 -20.26 -15.25
CA CYS A 193 -13.41 -18.82 -15.05
C CYS A 193 -14.39 -18.27 -16.10
N ILE A 194 -15.58 -17.89 -15.66
CA ILE A 194 -16.58 -17.23 -16.52
C ILE A 194 -16.32 -15.73 -16.45
N SER A 195 -15.96 -15.12 -17.58
CA SER A 195 -15.53 -13.75 -17.62
C SER A 195 -15.89 -13.06 -18.93
N VAL A 196 -16.09 -11.74 -18.87
CA VAL A 196 -16.16 -10.89 -20.07
C VAL A 196 -14.77 -10.61 -20.66
N PHE A 197 -13.71 -10.88 -19.91
CA PHE A 197 -12.35 -10.80 -20.42
C PHE A 197 -12.03 -11.99 -21.32
N ARG A 198 -11.18 -11.74 -22.35
CA ARG A 198 -10.81 -12.77 -23.33
C ARG A 198 -9.52 -13.50 -23.00
N SER A 199 -8.73 -12.97 -22.04
CA SER A 199 -7.40 -13.51 -21.77
C SER A 199 -7.02 -13.38 -20.32
N TYR A 200 -6.20 -14.30 -19.87
CA TYR A 200 -5.48 -14.23 -18.62
C TYR A 200 -3.98 -14.44 -18.86
N LYS A 201 -3.16 -14.11 -17.89
CA LYS A 201 -1.72 -14.43 -17.85
C LYS A 201 -1.37 -14.84 -16.42
N SER A 202 -0.64 -15.92 -16.29
CA SER A 202 -0.09 -16.36 -15.01
C SER A 202 1.42 -16.28 -15.03
N TYR A 203 2.01 -15.95 -13.90
CA TYR A 203 3.45 -15.90 -13.68
C TYR A 203 3.77 -16.62 -12.37
N ARG A 204 4.71 -17.54 -12.44
CA ARG A 204 5.35 -18.15 -11.27
C ARG A 204 6.76 -17.60 -11.19
N SER A 205 7.10 -16.99 -10.07
CA SER A 205 8.42 -16.41 -9.83
C SER A 205 9.25 -17.35 -8.95
N GLY A 206 10.56 -17.37 -9.20
CA GLY A 206 11.50 -18.14 -8.39
C GLY A 206 12.87 -17.46 -8.33
N ASP A 207 13.62 -17.69 -7.27
CA ASP A 207 15.00 -17.25 -7.09
C ASP A 207 15.95 -18.37 -7.55
N LEU A 208 16.92 -18.01 -8.38
CA LEU A 208 17.96 -18.94 -8.84
C LEU A 208 19.08 -19.16 -7.81
N HIS A 209 19.18 -18.27 -6.83
CA HIS A 209 20.27 -18.22 -5.84
C HIS A 209 19.74 -18.17 -4.41
N TYR A 210 18.75 -19.00 -4.08
CA TYR A 210 18.27 -19.08 -2.71
C TYR A 210 19.32 -19.68 -1.77
N SER A 211 19.42 -19.09 -0.58
CA SER A 211 20.34 -19.60 0.46
C SER A 211 19.74 -20.80 1.19
N THR A 212 20.60 -21.59 1.87
CA THR A 212 20.19 -22.72 2.71
C THR A 212 19.17 -22.34 3.79
N LEU A 213 19.15 -21.09 4.24
CA LEU A 213 18.14 -20.57 5.17
C LEU A 213 16.74 -20.43 4.53
N GLN A 214 16.66 -20.46 3.19
CA GLN A 214 15.43 -20.39 2.41
C GLN A 214 15.00 -21.76 1.84
N GLU A 215 15.64 -22.85 2.22
CA GLU A 215 15.35 -24.20 1.72
C GLU A 215 13.88 -24.62 1.92
N GLN A 216 13.24 -24.13 2.99
CA GLN A 216 11.82 -24.41 3.26
C GLN A 216 10.89 -23.97 2.14
N HIS A 217 11.25 -22.93 1.40
CA HIS A 217 10.44 -22.35 0.31
C HIS A 217 10.99 -22.66 -1.08
N LYS A 218 12.06 -23.46 -1.20
CA LYS A 218 12.65 -23.91 -2.48
C LYS A 218 12.89 -22.78 -3.49
N GLY A 219 13.21 -21.58 -3.01
CA GLY A 219 13.40 -20.39 -3.87
C GLY A 219 12.11 -19.86 -4.50
N GLU A 220 10.93 -20.26 -4.06
CA GLU A 220 9.67 -19.73 -4.56
C GLU A 220 9.51 -18.25 -4.19
N MET A 221 9.06 -17.43 -5.16
CA MET A 221 8.79 -15.99 -5.00
C MET A 221 7.32 -15.65 -5.26
N GLY A 222 6.46 -16.67 -5.29
CA GLY A 222 5.02 -16.56 -5.39
C GLY A 222 4.46 -16.57 -6.81
N ASN A 223 3.14 -16.61 -6.87
CA ASN A 223 2.34 -16.66 -8.09
C ASN A 223 1.57 -15.35 -8.29
N THR A 224 1.39 -14.96 -9.55
CA THR A 224 0.59 -13.81 -9.95
C THR A 224 -0.31 -14.19 -11.12
N LEU A 225 -1.60 -13.90 -11.01
CA LEU A 225 -2.61 -14.10 -12.04
C LEU A 225 -3.17 -12.75 -12.47
N TYR A 226 -3.05 -12.44 -13.77
CA TYR A 226 -3.72 -11.31 -14.40
C TYR A 226 -4.92 -11.79 -15.18
N ILE A 227 -6.08 -11.18 -14.99
CA ILE A 227 -7.31 -11.46 -15.74
C ILE A 227 -7.68 -10.19 -16.49
N GLY A 228 -7.78 -10.30 -17.82
CA GLY A 228 -7.89 -9.19 -18.74
C GLY A 228 -6.55 -8.67 -19.25
N SER A 229 -6.59 -7.80 -20.24
CA SER A 229 -5.41 -7.20 -20.83
C SER A 229 -4.88 -6.03 -19.97
N MET A 230 -3.60 -6.02 -19.63
CA MET A 230 -2.97 -4.89 -18.93
C MET A 230 -3.03 -3.57 -19.73
N LYS A 231 -3.35 -3.62 -21.03
CA LYS A 231 -3.56 -2.43 -21.87
C LYS A 231 -5.00 -1.91 -21.80
N SER A 232 -5.96 -2.73 -21.33
CA SER A 232 -7.36 -2.34 -21.18
C SER A 232 -7.56 -1.37 -20.02
N ASP A 233 -8.70 -0.68 -20.04
CA ASP A 233 -9.08 0.26 -18.98
C ASP A 233 -9.52 -0.46 -17.69
N VAL A 234 -9.84 -1.75 -17.77
CA VAL A 234 -10.12 -2.63 -16.62
C VAL A 234 -9.33 -3.91 -16.78
N TYR A 235 -8.67 -4.33 -15.73
CA TYR A 235 -8.10 -5.67 -15.57
C TYR A 235 -7.83 -5.95 -14.10
N PHE A 236 -7.72 -7.21 -13.75
CA PHE A 236 -7.48 -7.65 -12.39
C PHE A 236 -6.08 -8.24 -12.24
N CYS A 237 -5.51 -8.09 -11.05
CA CYS A 237 -4.24 -8.68 -10.68
C CYS A 237 -4.38 -9.34 -9.32
N LEU A 238 -4.24 -10.65 -9.28
CA LEU A 238 -4.30 -11.47 -8.08
C LEU A 238 -2.92 -12.03 -7.81
N TYR A 239 -2.43 -11.94 -6.57
CA TYR A 239 -1.11 -12.47 -6.26
C TYR A 239 -0.93 -12.81 -4.80
N GLU A 240 0.04 -13.70 -4.54
CA GLU A 240 0.44 -14.10 -3.22
C GLU A 240 1.27 -13.00 -2.55
N LYS A 241 0.61 -12.15 -1.79
CA LYS A 241 1.21 -10.99 -1.11
C LYS A 241 2.21 -11.38 -0.03
N ALA A 242 2.06 -12.55 0.58
CA ALA A 242 2.99 -13.08 1.56
C ALA A 242 4.41 -13.21 1.00
N TYR A 243 4.55 -13.73 -0.23
CA TYR A 243 5.85 -13.82 -0.90
C TYR A 243 6.47 -12.45 -1.20
N GLU A 244 5.66 -11.48 -1.59
CA GLU A 244 6.17 -10.12 -1.78
C GLU A 244 6.71 -9.54 -0.47
N GLN A 245 6.03 -9.75 0.65
CA GLN A 245 6.45 -9.31 1.98
C GLN A 245 7.73 -10.05 2.43
N PHE A 246 7.81 -11.34 2.15
CA PHE A 246 9.02 -12.12 2.41
C PHE A 246 10.23 -11.58 1.63
N VAL A 247 10.09 -11.39 0.31
CA VAL A 247 11.19 -10.93 -0.54
C VAL A 247 11.62 -9.51 -0.22
N LYS A 248 10.67 -8.61 0.05
CA LYS A 248 10.98 -7.19 0.29
C LYS A 248 11.41 -6.90 1.72
N ASN A 249 10.76 -7.54 2.69
CA ASN A 249 10.87 -7.17 4.09
C ASN A 249 11.46 -8.28 4.96
N GLY A 250 11.67 -9.48 4.41
CA GLY A 250 12.17 -10.64 5.17
C GLY A 250 11.16 -11.23 6.15
N ILE A 251 9.86 -10.94 5.99
CA ILE A 251 8.81 -11.46 6.86
C ILE A 251 8.57 -12.92 6.49
N PRO A 252 8.66 -13.90 7.42
CA PRO A 252 8.33 -15.30 7.15
C PRO A 252 6.92 -15.45 6.57
N LEU A 253 6.70 -16.40 5.66
CA LEU A 253 5.41 -16.57 4.98
C LEU A 253 4.27 -16.86 5.95
N GLU A 254 4.54 -17.63 7.00
CA GLU A 254 3.60 -17.93 8.08
C GLU A 254 3.17 -16.70 8.86
N ASP A 255 4.09 -15.75 9.05
CA ASP A 255 3.87 -14.52 9.82
C ASP A 255 3.36 -13.36 8.97
N ALA A 256 3.33 -13.54 7.63
CA ALA A 256 2.88 -12.49 6.72
C ALA A 256 1.43 -12.08 7.03
N PRO A 257 1.18 -10.80 7.37
CA PRO A 257 -0.15 -10.34 7.78
C PRO A 257 -1.16 -10.34 6.64
N ILE A 258 -0.70 -10.32 5.40
CA ILE A 258 -1.54 -10.41 4.20
C ILE A 258 -1.06 -11.63 3.41
N LYS A 259 -1.95 -12.61 3.23
CA LYS A 259 -1.64 -13.81 2.47
C LYS A 259 -1.70 -13.55 0.97
N ASN A 260 -2.84 -13.04 0.51
CA ASN A 260 -3.07 -12.76 -0.89
C ASN A 260 -3.61 -11.33 -1.10
N ARG A 261 -3.57 -10.86 -2.34
CA ARG A 261 -4.18 -9.59 -2.72
C ARG A 261 -4.88 -9.72 -4.06
N PHE A 262 -6.08 -9.14 -4.13
CA PHE A 262 -6.85 -8.94 -5.35
C PHE A 262 -6.88 -7.44 -5.68
N GLU A 263 -6.34 -7.04 -6.80
CA GLU A 263 -6.34 -5.64 -7.26
C GLU A 263 -7.27 -5.45 -8.45
N ILE A 264 -8.20 -4.51 -8.30
CA ILE A 264 -9.06 -4.00 -9.36
C ILE A 264 -8.35 -2.78 -9.94
N ARG A 265 -7.82 -2.89 -11.15
CA ARG A 265 -7.06 -1.82 -11.80
C ARG A 265 -7.90 -1.14 -12.86
N LEU A 266 -8.24 0.12 -12.61
CA LEU A 266 -9.17 0.92 -13.42
C LEU A 266 -8.43 2.12 -14.00
N LYS A 267 -8.66 2.40 -15.30
CA LYS A 267 -8.06 3.51 -16.03
C LYS A 267 -9.12 4.33 -16.73
N ASN A 268 -8.76 5.57 -17.05
CA ASN A 268 -9.55 6.50 -17.86
C ASN A 268 -11.02 6.59 -17.39
N GLU A 269 -11.98 6.43 -18.29
CA GLU A 269 -13.41 6.50 -17.99
C GLU A 269 -13.84 5.54 -16.87
N ARG A 270 -13.24 4.34 -16.82
CA ARG A 270 -13.56 3.35 -15.79
C ARG A 270 -13.09 3.80 -14.40
N ALA A 271 -11.97 4.51 -14.33
CA ALA A 271 -11.49 5.09 -13.10
C ALA A 271 -12.38 6.25 -12.63
N VAL A 272 -12.86 7.11 -13.55
CA VAL A 272 -13.79 8.19 -13.24
C VAL A 272 -15.09 7.62 -12.68
N LEU A 273 -15.73 6.67 -13.37
CA LEU A 273 -16.98 6.05 -12.92
C LEU A 273 -16.86 5.37 -11.56
N ALA A 274 -15.73 4.74 -11.27
CA ALA A 274 -15.51 4.11 -9.97
C ALA A 274 -15.35 5.15 -8.85
N VAL A 275 -14.65 6.26 -9.12
CA VAL A 275 -14.50 7.35 -8.15
C VAL A 275 -15.84 8.06 -7.90
N ASP A 276 -16.61 8.31 -8.95
CA ASP A 276 -17.96 8.88 -8.83
C ASP A 276 -18.86 7.98 -7.95
N ASP A 277 -18.81 6.65 -8.16
CA ASP A 277 -19.56 5.69 -7.35
C ASP A 277 -19.08 5.65 -5.89
N LEU A 278 -17.75 5.68 -5.67
CA LEU A 278 -17.14 5.75 -4.33
C LEU A 278 -17.60 7.00 -3.56
N ILE A 279 -17.58 8.16 -4.20
CA ILE A 279 -17.99 9.44 -3.59
C ILE A 279 -19.50 9.44 -3.30
N ALA A 280 -20.30 9.01 -4.29
CA ALA A 280 -21.77 9.05 -4.19
C ALA A 280 -22.31 8.09 -3.12
N ARG A 281 -21.74 6.89 -3.00
CA ARG A 281 -22.22 5.85 -2.09
C ARG A 281 -21.50 5.84 -0.75
N GLN A 282 -20.25 6.23 -0.73
CA GLN A 282 -19.33 6.03 0.41
C GLN A 282 -19.29 4.56 0.90
N ASP A 283 -19.56 3.64 -0.01
CA ASP A 283 -19.58 2.19 0.18
C ASP A 283 -18.60 1.53 -0.80
N ALA A 284 -17.34 1.44 -0.36
CA ALA A 284 -16.28 0.89 -1.18
C ALA A 284 -16.41 -0.63 -1.39
N GLU A 285 -17.06 -1.35 -0.45
CA GLU A 285 -17.36 -2.78 -0.60
C GLU A 285 -18.30 -3.01 -1.79
N GLN A 286 -19.41 -2.29 -1.81
CA GLN A 286 -20.38 -2.41 -2.89
C GLN A 286 -19.76 -2.02 -4.23
N THR A 287 -18.96 -0.94 -4.28
CA THR A 287 -18.26 -0.52 -5.49
C THR A 287 -17.31 -1.61 -5.98
N ALA A 288 -16.44 -2.14 -5.10
CA ALA A 288 -15.45 -3.15 -5.47
C ALA A 288 -16.09 -4.46 -5.95
N PHE A 289 -17.01 -5.04 -5.18
CA PHE A 289 -17.64 -6.30 -5.53
C PHE A 289 -18.64 -6.18 -6.69
N SER A 290 -19.29 -5.05 -6.88
CA SER A 290 -20.08 -4.80 -8.09
C SER A 290 -19.23 -4.83 -9.35
N ILE A 291 -18.01 -4.27 -9.28
CA ILE A 291 -17.05 -4.35 -10.40
C ILE A 291 -16.61 -5.80 -10.59
N ILE A 292 -16.17 -6.50 -9.54
CA ILE A 292 -15.72 -7.90 -9.64
C ILE A 292 -16.81 -8.77 -10.26
N ASN A 293 -18.01 -8.75 -9.69
CA ASN A 293 -19.12 -9.62 -10.12
C ASN A 293 -19.60 -9.33 -11.52
N ARG A 294 -19.43 -8.11 -12.03
CA ARG A 294 -19.72 -7.76 -13.43
C ARG A 294 -18.75 -8.41 -14.41
N TYR A 295 -17.49 -8.58 -14.01
CA TYR A 295 -16.44 -8.97 -14.94
C TYR A 295 -16.08 -10.44 -14.88
N LEU A 296 -16.20 -11.11 -13.73
CA LEU A 296 -15.82 -12.52 -13.63
C LEU A 296 -16.50 -13.25 -12.45
N ARG A 297 -16.58 -14.57 -12.61
CA ARG A 297 -16.87 -15.51 -11.54
C ARG A 297 -16.09 -16.80 -11.74
N PHE A 298 -15.61 -17.41 -10.68
CA PHE A 298 -15.02 -18.74 -10.71
C PHE A 298 -16.07 -19.78 -10.30
N VAL A 299 -16.10 -20.88 -11.03
CA VAL A 299 -17.11 -21.94 -10.94
C VAL A 299 -16.46 -23.31 -10.89
N ASP A 300 -17.21 -24.31 -10.49
CA ASP A 300 -16.81 -25.70 -10.57
C ASP A 300 -17.51 -26.36 -11.75
N LYS A 301 -16.71 -26.98 -12.64
CA LYS A 301 -17.21 -27.59 -13.87
C LYS A 301 -18.11 -28.78 -13.58
N ASP A 302 -19.33 -28.75 -14.09
CA ASP A 302 -20.25 -29.88 -14.12
C ASP A 302 -20.48 -30.31 -15.58
N THR A 303 -20.12 -31.55 -15.90
CA THR A 303 -20.28 -32.11 -17.24
C THR A 303 -21.72 -32.36 -17.65
N ASN A 304 -22.66 -32.33 -16.70
CA ASN A 304 -24.09 -32.59 -16.91
C ASN A 304 -24.90 -31.34 -17.14
N SER A 305 -24.29 -30.17 -16.96
CA SER A 305 -24.95 -28.86 -17.12
C SER A 305 -24.20 -27.94 -18.06
N SER A 306 -24.91 -26.91 -18.58
CA SER A 306 -24.26 -25.88 -19.38
C SER A 306 -23.39 -24.96 -18.49
N LYS A 307 -22.34 -24.38 -19.04
CA LYS A 307 -21.37 -23.50 -18.36
C LYS A 307 -22.03 -22.37 -17.57
N GLU A 308 -23.17 -21.88 -18.04
CA GLU A 308 -23.92 -20.81 -17.38
C GLU A 308 -24.54 -21.24 -16.05
N ASN A 309 -24.82 -22.55 -15.90
CA ASN A 309 -25.43 -23.16 -14.71
C ASN A 309 -24.42 -23.81 -13.75
N TRP A 310 -23.12 -23.72 -14.04
CA TRP A 310 -22.11 -24.24 -13.13
C TRP A 310 -22.14 -23.48 -11.81
N GLU A 311 -22.02 -24.22 -10.73
CA GLU A 311 -22.03 -23.65 -9.37
C GLU A 311 -20.81 -22.79 -9.11
N LEU A 312 -20.98 -21.75 -8.28
CA LEU A 312 -19.84 -20.98 -7.82
C LEU A 312 -18.88 -21.86 -7.03
N ASN A 313 -17.61 -21.73 -7.33
CA ASN A 313 -16.59 -22.37 -6.53
C ASN A 313 -16.70 -21.90 -5.07
N PRO A 314 -16.66 -22.79 -4.06
CA PRO A 314 -16.86 -22.43 -2.65
C PRO A 314 -15.88 -21.40 -2.12
N MET A 315 -14.60 -21.47 -2.50
CA MET A 315 -13.59 -20.46 -2.14
C MET A 315 -13.96 -19.09 -2.69
N TRP A 316 -14.34 -19.04 -3.96
CA TRP A 316 -14.79 -17.81 -4.61
C TRP A 316 -16.09 -17.28 -4.02
N ALA A 317 -17.03 -18.15 -3.73
CA ALA A 317 -18.27 -17.80 -3.04
C ALA A 317 -17.97 -17.17 -1.66
N CYS A 318 -17.05 -17.74 -0.91
CA CYS A 318 -16.58 -17.18 0.37
C CYS A 318 -15.95 -15.79 0.17
N PHE A 319 -15.11 -15.60 -0.85
CA PHE A 319 -14.46 -14.32 -1.11
C PHE A 319 -15.46 -13.21 -1.48
N ILE A 320 -16.50 -13.51 -2.30
CA ILE A 320 -17.49 -12.51 -2.74
C ILE A 320 -18.73 -12.42 -1.86
N ALA A 321 -18.99 -13.43 -1.00
CA ALA A 321 -20.22 -13.53 -0.20
C ALA A 321 -20.19 -12.69 1.08
N ASP A 322 -19.03 -12.17 1.46
CA ASP A 322 -18.87 -11.36 2.68
C ASP A 322 -19.44 -9.93 2.50
N LYS A 323 -20.62 -9.86 1.85
CA LYS A 323 -21.40 -8.63 1.70
C LYS A 323 -22.07 -8.24 3.01
N THR A 324 -21.33 -8.28 4.10
CA THR A 324 -21.87 -7.95 5.42
C THR A 324 -21.89 -6.45 5.69
N GLY A 325 -21.49 -5.60 4.72
CA GLY A 325 -21.30 -4.17 4.89
C GLY A 325 -20.11 -3.84 5.79
N GLN A 326 -19.22 -4.81 6.00
CA GLN A 326 -18.09 -4.69 6.91
C GLN A 326 -16.77 -4.32 6.20
N LEU A 327 -16.66 -4.59 4.89
CA LEU A 327 -15.48 -4.23 4.10
C LEU A 327 -15.49 -2.73 3.78
N ARG A 328 -14.91 -1.95 4.65
CA ARG A 328 -14.80 -0.50 4.47
C ARG A 328 -13.51 -0.14 3.74
N LEU A 329 -13.51 1.01 3.09
CA LEU A 329 -12.26 1.60 2.59
C LEU A 329 -11.39 1.93 3.81
N THR A 330 -10.35 1.13 3.98
CA THR A 330 -9.41 1.25 5.09
C THR A 330 -8.20 2.07 4.67
N THR A 331 -7.54 2.67 5.65
CA THR A 331 -6.24 3.31 5.48
C THR A 331 -5.19 2.50 6.24
N ASP A 332 -3.96 2.57 5.77
CA ASP A 332 -2.78 1.97 6.40
C ASP A 332 -1.65 3.00 6.40
N PRO A 333 -1.80 4.10 7.17
CA PRO A 333 -0.86 5.20 7.14
C PRO A 333 0.55 4.72 7.46
N GLN A 334 1.48 4.97 6.55
CA GLN A 334 2.89 4.66 6.73
C GLN A 334 3.70 5.90 6.39
N PRO A 335 4.35 6.53 7.38
CA PRO A 335 5.20 7.67 7.12
C PRO A 335 6.35 7.27 6.18
N TYR A 336 6.94 8.26 5.53
CA TYR A 336 8.10 8.02 4.68
C TYR A 336 9.23 7.39 5.52
N SER A 337 9.73 6.25 5.08
CA SER A 337 10.81 5.52 5.76
C SER A 337 12.09 5.47 4.93
N LEU A 338 13.21 5.26 5.59
CA LEU A 338 14.52 5.05 4.96
C LEU A 338 14.82 3.59 4.65
N ASP A 339 13.88 2.67 4.83
CA ASP A 339 14.12 1.22 4.74
C ASP A 339 14.79 0.81 3.43
N ARG A 340 14.34 1.35 2.29
CA ARG A 340 14.98 1.07 1.00
C ARG A 340 16.42 1.57 0.95
N THR A 341 16.67 2.76 1.49
CA THR A 341 18.01 3.34 1.55
C THR A 341 18.90 2.53 2.49
N MET A 342 18.38 2.13 3.65
CA MET A 342 19.10 1.31 4.63
C MET A 342 19.40 -0.08 4.09
N ASN A 343 18.43 -0.72 3.42
CA ASN A 343 18.66 -2.01 2.77
C ASN A 343 19.72 -1.94 1.67
N TRP A 344 19.70 -0.89 0.84
CA TRP A 344 20.74 -0.66 -0.16
C TRP A 344 22.10 -0.41 0.47
N LEU A 345 22.17 0.48 1.47
CA LEU A 345 23.42 0.76 2.20
C LEU A 345 23.99 -0.52 2.83
N SER A 346 23.15 -1.31 3.50
CA SER A 346 23.60 -2.54 4.16
C SER A 346 24.14 -3.58 3.19
N ARG A 347 23.50 -3.75 2.03
CA ARG A 347 23.87 -4.79 1.06
C ARG A 347 24.98 -4.37 0.11
N GLN A 348 24.97 -3.13 -0.36
CA GLN A 348 25.84 -2.67 -1.45
C GLN A 348 27.01 -1.82 -0.96
N VAL A 349 26.84 -1.06 0.12
CA VAL A 349 27.82 -0.06 0.56
C VAL A 349 28.55 -0.49 1.82
N ALA A 350 27.84 -1.04 2.80
CA ALA A 350 28.43 -1.39 4.10
C ALA A 350 29.66 -2.34 4.02
N PRO A 351 29.70 -3.37 3.15
CA PRO A 351 30.91 -4.22 3.04
C PRO A 351 32.16 -3.43 2.62
N SER A 352 32.00 -2.51 1.64
CA SER A 352 33.13 -1.66 1.18
C SER A 352 33.54 -0.64 2.23
N LEU A 353 32.56 0.01 2.88
CA LEU A 353 32.84 0.94 3.98
C LEU A 353 33.55 0.24 5.13
N LYS A 354 33.11 -0.95 5.53
CA LYS A 354 33.76 -1.74 6.57
C LYS A 354 35.19 -2.08 6.21
N SER A 355 35.48 -2.42 4.95
CA SER A 355 36.86 -2.67 4.47
C SER A 355 37.74 -1.43 4.60
N VAL A 356 37.25 -0.25 4.21
CA VAL A 356 38.01 1.01 4.34
C VAL A 356 38.21 1.38 5.81
N MET A 357 37.20 1.18 6.67
CA MET A 357 37.32 1.41 8.12
C MET A 357 38.40 0.52 8.76
N GLU A 358 38.52 -0.73 8.33
CA GLU A 358 39.60 -1.63 8.81
C GLU A 358 40.98 -1.18 8.30
N ILE A 359 41.08 -0.63 7.09
CA ILE A 359 42.29 -0.04 6.57
C ILE A 359 42.69 1.21 7.38
N ASP A 360 41.70 2.11 7.62
CA ASP A 360 41.91 3.31 8.44
C ASP A 360 42.46 2.94 9.82
N LYS A 361 41.85 1.94 10.47
CA LYS A 361 42.29 1.46 11.79
C LYS A 361 43.74 0.92 11.78
N ARG A 362 44.11 0.18 10.73
CA ARG A 362 45.47 -0.40 10.62
C ARG A 362 46.53 0.63 10.28
N ASN A 363 46.17 1.61 9.48
CA ASN A 363 47.13 2.60 8.96
C ASN A 363 47.12 3.91 9.78
N GLY A 364 46.19 4.06 10.75
CA GLY A 364 46.00 5.32 11.50
C GLY A 364 45.51 6.46 10.60
N THR A 365 44.75 6.15 9.57
CA THR A 365 44.14 7.13 8.64
C THR A 365 42.69 7.37 8.94
N SER A 366 42.08 8.40 8.35
CA SER A 366 40.65 8.79 8.53
C SER A 366 39.98 8.99 7.16
N LEU A 367 40.14 8.03 6.25
CA LEU A 367 39.65 8.15 4.87
C LEU A 367 38.12 8.30 4.82
N ILE A 368 37.39 7.51 5.62
CA ILE A 368 35.91 7.59 5.68
C ILE A 368 35.44 8.93 6.24
N GLU A 369 36.03 9.38 7.34
CA GLU A 369 35.69 10.64 7.97
C GLU A 369 35.97 11.83 7.04
N ASN A 370 37.12 11.83 6.39
CA ASN A 370 37.47 12.85 5.41
C ASN A 370 36.52 12.84 4.21
N MET A 371 36.18 11.67 3.67
CA MET A 371 35.21 11.55 2.58
C MET A 371 33.84 12.14 2.98
N LEU A 372 33.33 11.79 4.15
CA LEU A 372 32.02 12.27 4.64
C LEU A 372 32.05 13.79 4.92
N SER A 373 33.13 14.31 5.50
CA SER A 373 33.26 15.74 5.81
C SER A 373 33.34 16.63 4.55
N LEU A 374 33.84 16.10 3.45
CA LEU A 374 33.91 16.80 2.17
C LEU A 374 32.61 16.69 1.36
N THR A 375 31.67 15.84 1.78
CA THR A 375 30.43 15.61 1.03
C THR A 375 29.36 16.64 1.39
N ALA A 376 28.95 17.44 0.42
CA ALA A 376 27.85 18.38 0.60
C ALA A 376 26.49 17.69 0.38
N LEU A 377 25.52 17.99 1.25
CA LEU A 377 24.14 17.52 1.09
C LEU A 377 23.41 18.38 0.05
N SER A 378 22.83 17.72 -0.97
CA SER A 378 21.94 18.38 -1.91
C SER A 378 20.62 18.77 -1.24
N GLU A 379 19.83 19.67 -1.85
CA GLU A 379 18.51 20.03 -1.35
C GLU A 379 17.58 18.81 -1.16
N ARG A 380 17.68 17.84 -2.07
CA ARG A 380 16.94 16.57 -1.95
C ARG A 380 17.33 15.80 -0.66
N HIS A 381 18.61 15.77 -0.29
CA HIS A 381 19.03 15.13 0.97
C HIS A 381 18.50 15.88 2.19
N LYS A 382 18.55 17.23 2.17
CA LYS A 382 18.02 18.06 3.27
C LYS A 382 16.52 17.85 3.45
N LYS A 383 15.74 17.88 2.35
CA LYS A 383 14.29 17.62 2.38
C LYS A 383 13.96 16.21 2.89
N ARG A 384 14.75 15.22 2.52
CA ARG A 384 14.59 13.86 3.04
C ARG A 384 14.84 13.78 4.54
N ILE A 385 15.83 14.52 5.06
CA ILE A 385 16.07 14.60 6.49
C ILE A 385 14.86 15.21 7.19
N GLU A 386 14.33 16.33 6.70
CA GLU A 386 13.13 16.97 7.23
C GLU A 386 11.95 16.00 7.27
N GLN A 387 11.68 15.27 6.17
CA GLN A 387 10.58 14.31 6.06
C GLN A 387 10.63 13.16 7.09
N VAL A 388 11.82 12.78 7.53
CA VAL A 388 12.00 11.67 8.49
C VAL A 388 12.05 12.16 9.92
N THR A 389 12.51 13.38 10.14
CA THR A 389 12.78 13.92 11.48
C THR A 389 11.71 14.84 12.03
N LEU A 390 10.88 15.42 11.16
CA LEU A 390 9.81 16.32 11.57
C LEU A 390 8.46 15.60 11.67
N PRO A 391 7.61 16.00 12.62
CA PRO A 391 6.25 15.47 12.70
C PRO A 391 5.41 15.94 11.50
N VAL A 392 4.49 15.10 11.06
CA VAL A 392 3.62 15.36 9.88
C VAL A 392 2.82 16.65 10.05
N GLU A 393 2.41 16.99 11.26
CA GLU A 393 1.66 18.19 11.61
C GLU A 393 2.38 19.51 11.24
N GLN A 394 3.70 19.49 11.16
CA GLN A 394 4.47 20.66 10.70
C GLN A 394 4.46 20.84 9.18
N MET A 395 4.23 19.75 8.45
CA MET A 395 4.28 19.71 6.99
C MET A 395 2.92 19.99 6.33
N ILE A 396 1.83 19.92 7.10
CA ILE A 396 0.47 20.16 6.61
C ILE A 396 0.03 21.62 6.77
N ILE A 397 -0.97 21.98 5.97
CA ILE A 397 -1.76 23.22 6.10
C ILE A 397 -3.08 22.82 6.76
N ARG A 398 -3.43 23.42 7.88
CA ARG A 398 -4.70 23.19 8.57
C ARG A 398 -5.78 24.12 8.01
N LYS A 399 -7.03 23.67 8.04
CA LYS A 399 -8.17 24.49 7.63
C LYS A 399 -8.30 25.66 8.63
N GLY A 400 -7.90 26.87 8.19
CA GLY A 400 -7.93 28.08 9.02
C GLY A 400 -6.56 28.72 9.28
N ASP A 401 -5.46 28.15 8.78
CA ASP A 401 -4.12 28.77 8.78
C ASP A 401 -3.98 29.82 7.66
#